data_08a2472d97d6d3e34409475be097a0cc
#
_entry.id   08a2472d97d6d3e34409475be097a0cc
#
_cell.length_a   1.000
_cell.length_b   1.000
_cell.length_c   1.000
_cell.angle_alpha   90.00
_cell.angle_beta   90.00
_cell.angle_gamma   90.00
#
_symmetry.space_group_name_H-M   'P 1'
#
loop_
_entity.id
_entity.type
_entity.pdbx_description
1 polymer ?
#
loop_
_entity_poly.entity_id
_entity_poly.type
_entity_poly.pdbx_seq_one_letter_code
_entity_poly.pdbx_strand_id
1 'polypeptide(L)'
;MDPMDSTTYKEIFQQPQAFLAVNQDLELIRQTVQDVFSRRKIGQVIFTGCGTSLYLAQTAAALFSHYNSVKAQAVPCSELYFHPQLYIGGGETLVCPITRKSVTTEVRLAIKRVHEFPNVQSLAITCCSGSREYNEDMILSSDANEDSVVMTKSFTSMVYLCAILAMTAGGRDGELEQMAAEIPGLCRRALPDLDSLARRILAEHPKTNLYITLGQGVFYGIANECMNKEKEMSLSNSES
;
A
#
# COMPACT_ATOMS: atom_id res chain seq x y z
N MET A 1 -14.07 18.14 -21.49
CA MET A 1 -14.05 16.66 -21.34
C MET A 1 -14.80 16.36 -20.05
N ASP A 2 -15.80 15.50 -20.11
CA ASP A 2 -16.50 15.09 -18.88
C ASP A 2 -15.50 14.36 -17.99
N PRO A 3 -15.36 14.70 -16.69
CA PRO A 3 -14.49 13.99 -15.77
C PRO A 3 -14.76 12.48 -15.74
N MET A 4 -16.00 12.05 -15.97
CA MET A 4 -16.38 10.62 -16.03
C MET A 4 -15.76 9.86 -17.22
N ASP A 5 -15.30 10.56 -18.24
CA ASP A 5 -14.61 9.95 -19.38
C ASP A 5 -13.13 9.69 -19.12
N SER A 6 -12.57 10.26 -18.05
CA SER A 6 -11.15 10.11 -17.72
C SER A 6 -10.82 8.65 -17.32
N THR A 7 -9.62 8.21 -17.66
CA THR A 7 -9.09 6.90 -17.25
C THR A 7 -9.09 6.75 -15.74
N THR A 8 -8.62 7.78 -15.02
CA THR A 8 -8.57 7.80 -13.56
C THR A 8 -9.94 7.57 -12.92
N TYR A 9 -10.98 8.25 -13.41
CA TYR A 9 -12.34 8.07 -12.89
C TYR A 9 -12.83 6.62 -13.10
N LYS A 10 -12.62 6.06 -14.28
CA LYS A 10 -12.98 4.66 -14.57
C LYS A 10 -12.23 3.67 -13.69
N GLU A 11 -10.95 3.92 -13.45
CA GLU A 11 -10.10 3.07 -12.59
C GLU A 11 -10.53 3.12 -11.11
N ILE A 12 -11.03 4.25 -10.61
CA ILE A 12 -11.62 4.34 -9.26
C ILE A 12 -12.77 3.32 -9.10
N PHE A 13 -13.63 3.17 -10.11
CA PHE A 13 -14.76 2.23 -10.06
C PHE A 13 -14.37 0.77 -10.30
N GLN A 14 -13.11 0.49 -10.69
CA GLN A 14 -12.58 -0.88 -10.84
C GLN A 14 -12.02 -1.47 -9.53
N GLN A 15 -11.98 -0.72 -8.43
CA GLN A 15 -11.46 -1.20 -7.14
C GLN A 15 -12.10 -2.52 -6.67
N PRO A 16 -13.44 -2.72 -6.73
CA PRO A 16 -14.05 -3.97 -6.29
C PRO A 16 -13.55 -5.19 -7.09
N GLN A 17 -13.28 -5.02 -8.37
CA GLN A 17 -12.74 -6.09 -9.24
C GLN A 17 -11.29 -6.42 -8.85
N ALA A 18 -10.47 -5.39 -8.56
CA ALA A 18 -9.10 -5.59 -8.11
C ALA A 18 -9.04 -6.38 -6.78
N PHE A 19 -9.94 -6.10 -5.83
CA PHE A 19 -10.04 -6.88 -4.59
C PHE A 19 -10.48 -8.33 -4.84
N LEU A 20 -11.45 -8.55 -5.74
CA LEU A 20 -11.88 -9.91 -6.11
C LEU A 20 -10.76 -10.70 -6.77
N ALA A 21 -9.94 -10.06 -7.60
CA ALA A 21 -8.79 -10.71 -8.22
C ALA A 21 -7.74 -11.11 -7.17
N VAL A 22 -7.44 -10.24 -6.20
CA VAL A 22 -6.57 -10.59 -5.06
C VAL A 22 -7.12 -11.78 -4.28
N ASN A 23 -8.45 -11.86 -4.08
CA ASN A 23 -9.06 -12.99 -3.38
C ASN A 23 -8.95 -14.32 -4.14
N GLN A 24 -8.83 -14.31 -5.46
CA GLN A 24 -8.56 -15.54 -6.23
C GLN A 24 -7.19 -16.11 -5.93
N ASP A 25 -6.22 -15.24 -5.61
CA ASP A 25 -4.85 -15.62 -5.27
C ASP A 25 -4.60 -15.66 -3.75
N LEU A 26 -5.66 -15.53 -2.92
CA LEU A 26 -5.53 -15.36 -1.46
C LEU A 26 -4.71 -16.45 -0.81
N GLU A 27 -4.94 -17.71 -1.18
CA GLU A 27 -4.21 -18.85 -0.58
C GLU A 27 -2.72 -18.82 -0.96
N LEU A 28 -2.39 -18.49 -2.20
CA LEU A 28 -1.00 -18.32 -2.64
C LEU A 28 -0.32 -17.17 -1.90
N ILE A 29 -1.03 -16.06 -1.70
CA ILE A 29 -0.51 -14.91 -0.95
C ILE A 29 -0.26 -15.30 0.51
N ARG A 30 -1.21 -15.98 1.16
CA ARG A 30 -1.06 -16.49 2.53
C ARG A 30 0.16 -17.41 2.66
N GLN A 31 0.28 -18.38 1.76
CA GLN A 31 1.41 -19.31 1.77
C GLN A 31 2.74 -18.57 1.59
N THR A 32 2.83 -17.63 0.67
CA THR A 32 4.04 -16.79 0.47
C THR A 32 4.43 -16.06 1.76
N VAL A 33 3.46 -15.45 2.45
CA VAL A 33 3.71 -14.75 3.72
C VAL A 33 4.16 -15.74 4.81
N GLN A 34 3.49 -16.88 4.96
CA GLN A 34 3.85 -17.91 5.93
C GLN A 34 5.26 -18.44 5.70
N ASP A 35 5.62 -18.71 4.45
CA ASP A 35 6.95 -19.17 4.06
C ASP A 35 8.04 -18.13 4.43
N VAL A 36 7.81 -16.85 4.14
CA VAL A 36 8.74 -15.77 4.52
C VAL A 36 8.97 -15.72 6.03
N PHE A 37 7.90 -15.76 6.83
CA PHE A 37 8.01 -15.70 8.28
C PHE A 37 8.52 -17.00 8.92
N SER A 38 8.44 -18.12 8.23
CA SER A 38 8.97 -19.42 8.71
C SER A 38 10.48 -19.58 8.53
N ARG A 39 11.06 -18.93 7.51
CA ARG A 39 12.50 -19.04 7.18
C ARG A 39 13.41 -18.46 8.25
N ARG A 40 12.99 -17.35 8.88
CA ARG A 40 13.78 -16.63 9.88
C ARG A 40 12.87 -16.07 10.98
N LYS A 41 13.39 -15.96 12.20
CA LYS A 41 12.68 -15.30 13.31
C LYS A 41 12.75 -13.79 13.14
N ILE A 42 11.82 -13.22 12.38
CA ILE A 42 11.76 -11.80 12.11
C ILE A 42 11.61 -11.01 13.40
N GLY A 43 12.54 -10.06 13.66
CA GLY A 43 12.55 -9.17 14.82
C GLY A 43 11.95 -7.80 14.53
N GLN A 44 11.97 -7.37 13.26
CA GLN A 44 11.33 -6.13 12.80
C GLN A 44 10.90 -6.22 11.34
N VAL A 45 9.90 -5.41 10.99
CA VAL A 45 9.44 -5.24 9.60
C VAL A 45 9.60 -3.77 9.20
N ILE A 46 10.19 -3.52 8.04
CA ILE A 46 10.33 -2.18 7.47
C ILE A 46 9.52 -2.13 6.18
N PHE A 47 8.46 -1.33 6.17
CA PHE A 47 7.76 -0.98 4.95
C PHE A 47 8.43 0.25 4.32
N THR A 48 8.63 0.23 3.00
CA THR A 48 9.34 1.31 2.32
C THR A 48 8.73 1.64 0.97
N GLY A 49 8.85 2.88 0.56
CA GLY A 49 8.32 3.37 -0.71
C GLY A 49 8.70 4.83 -0.94
N CYS A 50 8.20 5.40 -2.05
CA CYS A 50 8.35 6.80 -2.42
C CYS A 50 6.99 7.41 -2.74
N GLY A 51 6.73 8.67 -2.35
CA GLY A 51 5.45 9.35 -2.58
C GLY A 51 4.27 8.55 -2.04
N THR A 52 3.24 8.32 -2.86
CA THR A 52 2.08 7.47 -2.55
C THR A 52 2.45 6.14 -1.88
N SER A 53 3.51 5.47 -2.37
CA SER A 53 3.97 4.20 -1.78
C SER A 53 4.55 4.37 -0.38
N LEU A 54 5.11 5.52 -0.02
CA LEU A 54 5.54 5.81 1.34
C LEU A 54 4.34 6.03 2.27
N TYR A 55 3.31 6.72 1.82
CA TYR A 55 2.08 6.90 2.59
C TYR A 55 1.35 5.57 2.81
N LEU A 56 1.37 4.71 1.80
CA LEU A 56 0.90 3.34 1.95
C LEU A 56 1.76 2.56 2.95
N ALA A 57 3.09 2.72 2.94
CA ALA A 57 3.98 2.09 3.92
C ALA A 57 3.66 2.52 5.37
N GLN A 58 3.27 3.77 5.60
CA GLN A 58 2.83 4.25 6.91
C GLN A 58 1.57 3.52 7.39
N THR A 59 0.57 3.36 6.50
CA THR A 59 -0.63 2.58 6.77
C THR A 59 -0.29 1.11 7.01
N ALA A 60 0.59 0.52 6.20
CA ALA A 60 1.02 -0.87 6.33
C ALA A 60 1.72 -1.15 7.66
N ALA A 61 2.61 -0.26 8.09
CA ALA A 61 3.30 -0.39 9.38
C ALA A 61 2.34 -0.33 10.56
N ALA A 62 1.33 0.55 10.51
CA ALA A 62 0.30 0.63 11.53
C ALA A 62 -0.61 -0.62 11.54
N LEU A 63 -1.05 -1.10 10.38
CA LEU A 63 -1.81 -2.35 10.24
C LEU A 63 -1.02 -3.54 10.77
N PHE A 64 0.24 -3.67 10.39
CA PHE A 64 1.08 -4.77 10.86
C PHE A 64 1.24 -4.75 12.37
N SER A 65 1.53 -3.58 12.96
CA SER A 65 1.67 -3.41 14.40
C SER A 65 0.38 -3.65 15.18
N HIS A 66 -0.79 -3.48 14.53
CA HIS A 66 -2.09 -3.77 15.13
C HIS A 66 -2.30 -5.27 15.36
N TYR A 67 -1.85 -6.11 14.41
CA TYR A 67 -2.07 -7.56 14.42
C TYR A 67 -0.88 -8.35 14.97
N ASN A 68 0.30 -7.75 15.09
CA ASN A 68 1.54 -8.43 15.41
C ASN A 68 2.30 -7.78 16.57
N SER A 69 3.02 -8.59 17.35
CA SER A 69 3.93 -8.10 18.39
C SER A 69 5.31 -7.69 17.85
N VAL A 70 5.63 -8.05 16.61
CA VAL A 70 6.87 -7.64 15.94
C VAL A 70 6.79 -6.17 15.57
N LYS A 71 7.86 -5.40 15.82
CA LYS A 71 7.90 -3.98 15.49
C LYS A 71 7.83 -3.76 13.99
N ALA A 72 6.99 -2.83 13.57
CA ALA A 72 6.93 -2.38 12.18
C ALA A 72 7.07 -0.87 12.09
N GLN A 73 7.75 -0.40 11.05
CA GLN A 73 7.93 1.03 10.76
C GLN A 73 7.90 1.30 9.26
N ALA A 74 7.52 2.51 8.90
CA ALA A 74 7.64 3.01 7.54
C ALA A 74 8.91 3.85 7.41
N VAL A 75 9.73 3.57 6.40
CA VAL A 75 10.99 4.28 6.15
C VAL A 75 11.05 4.68 4.68
N PRO A 76 11.33 5.95 4.35
CA PRO A 76 11.53 6.35 2.97
C PRO A 76 12.65 5.56 2.28
N CYS A 77 12.50 5.25 0.99
CA CYS A 77 13.55 4.54 0.23
C CYS A 77 14.90 5.27 0.26
N SER A 78 14.89 6.60 0.20
CA SER A 78 16.10 7.42 0.30
C SER A 78 16.85 7.19 1.61
N GLU A 79 16.13 7.11 2.73
CA GLU A 79 16.74 6.84 4.03
C GLU A 79 17.39 5.45 4.09
N LEU A 80 16.69 4.43 3.57
CA LEU A 80 17.27 3.07 3.50
C LEU A 80 18.46 2.99 2.57
N TYR A 81 18.51 3.81 1.52
CA TYR A 81 19.65 3.84 0.59
C TYR A 81 20.87 4.54 1.21
N PHE A 82 20.67 5.75 1.77
CA PHE A 82 21.79 6.55 2.29
C PHE A 82 22.21 6.17 3.70
N HIS A 83 21.25 5.76 4.56
CA HIS A 83 21.47 5.55 6.00
C HIS A 83 20.88 4.22 6.51
N PRO A 84 21.09 3.07 5.82
CA PRO A 84 20.47 1.80 6.22
C PRO A 84 20.81 1.38 7.65
N GLN A 85 22.00 1.72 8.14
CA GLN A 85 22.47 1.39 9.49
C GLN A 85 21.68 2.06 10.61
N LEU A 86 20.88 3.10 10.32
CA LEU A 86 19.97 3.72 11.30
C LEU A 86 18.72 2.89 11.54
N TYR A 87 18.38 2.04 10.58
CA TYR A 87 17.11 1.29 10.54
C TYR A 87 17.31 -0.22 10.66
N ILE A 88 18.41 -0.75 10.11
CA ILE A 88 18.73 -2.18 10.13
C ILE A 88 19.65 -2.47 11.30
N GLY A 89 19.09 -3.11 12.34
CA GLY A 89 19.84 -3.54 13.51
C GLY A 89 20.48 -4.92 13.35
N GLY A 90 20.95 -5.49 14.45
CA GLY A 90 21.58 -6.83 14.44
C GLY A 90 20.58 -8.01 14.38
N GLY A 91 19.27 -7.75 14.48
CA GLY A 91 18.24 -8.79 14.40
C GLY A 91 17.73 -9.00 12.98
N GLU A 92 17.05 -10.15 12.76
CA GLU A 92 16.45 -10.47 11.45
C GLU A 92 15.41 -9.41 11.06
N THR A 93 15.58 -8.85 9.88
CA THR A 93 14.75 -7.76 9.35
C THR A 93 14.08 -8.18 8.06
N LEU A 94 12.74 -8.02 8.01
CA LEU A 94 11.98 -8.12 6.76
C LEU A 94 11.79 -6.72 6.19
N VAL A 95 12.26 -6.46 4.97
CA VAL A 95 12.00 -5.22 4.23
C VAL A 95 10.90 -5.47 3.21
N CYS A 96 9.83 -4.71 3.30
CA CYS A 96 8.67 -4.78 2.40
C CYS A 96 8.64 -3.54 1.49
N PRO A 97 9.28 -3.56 0.31
CA PRO A 97 9.15 -2.47 -0.63
C PRO A 97 7.75 -2.47 -1.25
N ILE A 98 7.16 -1.28 -1.32
CA ILE A 98 5.86 -1.05 -1.94
C ILE A 98 6.08 -0.29 -3.24
N THR A 99 5.62 -0.85 -4.36
CA THR A 99 5.83 -0.26 -5.67
C THR A 99 4.79 -0.72 -6.69
N ARG A 100 4.13 0.22 -7.36
CA ARG A 100 3.11 -0.12 -8.37
C ARG A 100 3.71 -0.84 -9.58
N LYS A 101 4.71 -0.26 -10.21
CA LYS A 101 5.26 -0.72 -11.51
C LYS A 101 6.68 -1.30 -11.42
N SER A 102 7.29 -1.32 -10.24
CA SER A 102 8.66 -1.85 -10.02
C SER A 102 9.78 -1.15 -10.82
N VAL A 103 9.54 0.08 -11.29
CA VAL A 103 10.48 0.85 -12.10
C VAL A 103 11.12 2.03 -11.36
N THR A 104 10.63 2.35 -10.15
CA THR A 104 11.11 3.49 -9.37
C THR A 104 12.56 3.26 -8.95
N THR A 105 13.45 4.16 -9.37
CA THR A 105 14.90 4.03 -9.17
C THR A 105 15.25 3.96 -7.68
N GLU A 106 14.65 4.80 -6.84
CA GLU A 106 14.90 4.85 -5.41
C GLU A 106 14.53 3.53 -4.71
N VAL A 107 13.43 2.90 -5.11
CA VAL A 107 13.04 1.57 -4.57
C VAL A 107 14.09 0.54 -4.93
N ARG A 108 14.52 0.47 -6.20
CA ARG A 108 15.53 -0.50 -6.67
C ARG A 108 16.87 -0.31 -5.98
N LEU A 109 17.31 0.94 -5.83
CA LEU A 109 18.55 1.27 -5.12
C LEU A 109 18.49 0.92 -3.64
N ALA A 110 17.39 1.24 -2.97
CA ALA A 110 17.18 0.90 -1.56
C ALA A 110 17.22 -0.62 -1.34
N ILE A 111 16.52 -1.40 -2.16
CA ILE A 111 16.50 -2.86 -2.04
C ILE A 111 17.88 -3.45 -2.31
N LYS A 112 18.58 -3.01 -3.35
CA LYS A 112 19.97 -3.42 -3.60
C LYS A 112 20.87 -3.11 -2.39
N ARG A 113 20.68 -1.94 -1.77
CA ARG A 113 21.49 -1.51 -0.61
C ARG A 113 21.21 -2.35 0.63
N VAL A 114 19.95 -2.64 0.95
CA VAL A 114 19.61 -3.43 2.15
C VAL A 114 20.01 -4.91 2.01
N HIS A 115 20.08 -5.45 0.81
CA HIS A 115 20.57 -6.82 0.58
C HIS A 115 22.09 -6.99 0.83
N GLU A 116 22.84 -5.90 1.05
CA GLU A 116 24.22 -5.99 1.54
C GLU A 116 24.28 -6.45 3.03
N PHE A 117 23.16 -6.43 3.74
CA PHE A 117 23.04 -6.87 5.13
C PHE A 117 22.58 -8.33 5.17
N PRO A 118 23.36 -9.26 5.77
CA PRO A 118 23.07 -10.70 5.72
C PRO A 118 21.82 -11.11 6.53
N ASN A 119 21.37 -10.25 7.43
CA ASN A 119 20.19 -10.42 8.27
C ASN A 119 18.93 -9.75 7.69
N VAL A 120 18.93 -9.39 6.41
CA VAL A 120 17.78 -8.83 5.71
C VAL A 120 17.24 -9.84 4.70
N GLN A 121 15.93 -9.96 4.65
CA GLN A 121 15.18 -10.56 3.54
C GLN A 121 14.13 -9.56 3.04
N SER A 122 13.62 -9.74 1.81
CA SER A 122 12.64 -8.84 1.23
C SER A 122 11.38 -9.55 0.75
N LEU A 123 10.22 -8.88 0.91
CA LEU A 123 8.93 -9.28 0.38
C LEU A 123 8.27 -8.08 -0.29
N ALA A 124 8.26 -8.04 -1.62
CA ALA A 124 7.66 -6.93 -2.36
C ALA A 124 6.13 -6.95 -2.31
N ILE A 125 5.52 -5.76 -2.19
CA ILE A 125 4.08 -5.53 -2.33
C ILE A 125 3.88 -4.71 -3.59
N THR A 126 3.20 -5.27 -4.61
CA THR A 126 3.28 -4.69 -5.95
C THR A 126 2.05 -4.98 -6.82
N CYS A 127 1.91 -4.23 -7.90
CA CYS A 127 0.96 -4.52 -8.98
C CYS A 127 1.66 -5.05 -10.25
N CYS A 128 2.96 -5.36 -10.19
CA CYS A 128 3.76 -5.76 -11.35
C CYS A 128 4.74 -6.89 -11.00
N SER A 129 4.77 -7.94 -11.80
CA SER A 129 5.68 -9.09 -11.62
C SER A 129 7.17 -8.76 -11.77
N GLY A 130 7.51 -7.60 -12.36
CA GLY A 130 8.90 -7.15 -12.50
C GLY A 130 9.68 -6.97 -11.19
N SER A 131 8.99 -6.93 -10.03
CA SER A 131 9.65 -6.89 -8.71
C SER A 131 10.49 -8.13 -8.40
N ARG A 132 10.26 -9.27 -9.07
CA ARG A 132 11.07 -10.49 -8.91
C ARG A 132 12.54 -10.29 -9.33
N GLU A 133 12.84 -9.29 -10.13
CA GLU A 133 14.21 -8.99 -10.57
C GLU A 133 15.14 -8.66 -9.39
N TYR A 134 14.61 -8.09 -8.30
CA TYR A 134 15.42 -7.58 -7.17
C TYR A 134 14.81 -7.86 -5.78
N ASN A 135 13.78 -8.69 -5.70
CA ASN A 135 13.21 -9.17 -4.42
C ASN A 135 13.15 -10.71 -4.42
N GLU A 136 13.36 -11.30 -3.25
CA GLU A 136 13.29 -12.74 -3.06
C GLU A 136 11.86 -13.25 -3.22
N ASP A 137 10.91 -12.55 -2.61
CA ASP A 137 9.49 -12.87 -2.61
C ASP A 137 8.64 -11.66 -2.98
N MET A 138 7.41 -11.92 -3.41
CA MET A 138 6.43 -10.85 -3.66
C MET A 138 5.00 -11.32 -3.45
N ILE A 139 4.15 -10.40 -3.02
CA ILE A 139 2.69 -10.52 -3.09
C ILE A 139 2.18 -9.51 -4.13
N LEU A 140 1.26 -9.97 -4.98
CA LEU A 140 0.93 -9.28 -6.22
C LEU A 140 -0.58 -9.04 -6.36
N SER A 141 -0.94 -7.83 -6.81
CA SER A 141 -2.26 -7.49 -7.31
C SER A 141 -2.16 -7.03 -8.77
N SER A 142 -2.09 -7.96 -9.71
CA SER A 142 -1.90 -7.69 -11.15
C SER A 142 -3.03 -6.84 -11.74
N ASP A 143 -4.27 -7.09 -11.35
CA ASP A 143 -5.46 -6.40 -11.85
C ASP A 143 -5.58 -4.96 -11.35
N ALA A 144 -4.79 -4.59 -10.34
CA ALA A 144 -4.69 -3.23 -9.85
C ALA A 144 -3.68 -2.37 -10.62
N ASN A 145 -2.97 -2.90 -11.62
CA ASN A 145 -2.14 -2.06 -12.47
C ASN A 145 -3.00 -1.03 -13.22
N GLU A 146 -2.50 0.21 -13.30
CA GLU A 146 -3.24 1.38 -13.80
C GLU A 146 -2.54 1.99 -14.99
N ASP A 147 -3.36 2.51 -15.93
CA ASP A 147 -2.89 3.34 -17.04
C ASP A 147 -2.75 4.80 -16.63
N SER A 148 -3.55 5.26 -15.65
CA SER A 148 -3.45 6.62 -15.15
C SER A 148 -2.10 6.87 -14.44
N VAL A 149 -1.68 8.14 -14.45
CA VAL A 149 -0.43 8.57 -13.80
C VAL A 149 -0.56 8.43 -12.28
N VAL A 150 -1.68 8.87 -11.74
CA VAL A 150 -1.96 8.82 -10.30
C VAL A 150 -2.42 7.44 -9.86
N MET A 151 -2.06 7.06 -8.65
CA MET A 151 -2.49 5.79 -8.05
C MET A 151 -3.89 5.94 -7.45
N THR A 152 -4.80 5.03 -7.83
CA THR A 152 -6.17 4.92 -7.31
C THR A 152 -6.47 3.50 -6.86
N LYS A 153 -6.93 2.61 -7.77
CA LYS A 153 -7.18 1.20 -7.44
C LYS A 153 -5.89 0.46 -7.01
N SER A 154 -4.73 0.87 -7.53
CA SER A 154 -3.46 0.27 -7.12
C SER A 154 -3.10 0.61 -5.67
N PHE A 155 -3.39 1.83 -5.21
CA PHE A 155 -3.20 2.20 -3.82
C PHE A 155 -4.06 1.34 -2.89
N THR A 156 -5.37 1.33 -3.10
CA THR A 156 -6.30 0.59 -2.23
C THR A 156 -6.07 -0.92 -2.29
N SER A 157 -5.73 -1.47 -3.45
CA SER A 157 -5.43 -2.89 -3.59
C SER A 157 -4.14 -3.28 -2.90
N MET A 158 -3.10 -2.44 -2.91
CA MET A 158 -1.89 -2.70 -2.13
C MET A 158 -2.11 -2.49 -0.62
N VAL A 159 -2.99 -1.58 -0.18
CA VAL A 159 -3.45 -1.54 1.24
C VAL A 159 -4.11 -2.86 1.62
N TYR A 160 -4.93 -3.42 0.74
CA TYR A 160 -5.57 -4.71 0.93
C TYR A 160 -4.55 -5.85 1.06
N LEU A 161 -3.51 -5.90 0.20
CA LEU A 161 -2.38 -6.83 0.34
C LEU A 161 -1.65 -6.66 1.67
N CYS A 162 -1.44 -5.42 2.13
CA CYS A 162 -0.82 -5.16 3.44
C CYS A 162 -1.67 -5.67 4.60
N ALA A 163 -3.00 -5.58 4.50
CA ALA A 163 -3.90 -6.15 5.50
C ALA A 163 -3.83 -7.69 5.51
N ILE A 164 -3.83 -8.33 4.33
CA ILE A 164 -3.64 -9.79 4.20
C ILE A 164 -2.31 -10.21 4.85
N LEU A 165 -1.20 -9.52 4.52
CA LEU A 165 0.11 -9.78 5.12
C LEU A 165 0.06 -9.67 6.65
N ALA A 166 -0.49 -8.58 7.17
CA ALA A 166 -0.55 -8.33 8.61
C ALA A 166 -1.39 -9.35 9.36
N MET A 167 -2.55 -9.73 8.83
CA MET A 167 -3.45 -10.72 9.41
C MET A 167 -2.87 -12.13 9.33
N THR A 168 -2.28 -12.51 8.18
CA THR A 168 -1.64 -13.83 8.01
C THR A 168 -0.46 -13.99 8.97
N ALA A 169 0.43 -13.00 9.05
CA ALA A 169 1.57 -13.03 9.97
C ALA A 169 1.13 -13.04 11.44
N GLY A 170 -0.02 -12.45 11.76
CA GLY A 170 -0.62 -12.41 13.10
C GLY A 170 -1.52 -13.61 13.44
N GLY A 171 -1.71 -14.58 12.52
CA GLY A 171 -2.59 -15.74 12.73
C GLY A 171 -4.07 -15.36 12.87
N ARG A 172 -4.54 -14.35 12.13
CA ARG A 172 -5.92 -13.82 12.20
C ARG A 172 -6.78 -14.33 11.04
N ASP A 173 -6.75 -15.63 10.80
CA ASP A 173 -7.40 -16.26 9.63
C ASP A 173 -8.90 -15.95 9.53
N GLY A 174 -9.64 -16.01 10.65
CA GLY A 174 -11.08 -15.70 10.63
C GLY A 174 -11.41 -14.25 10.25
N GLU A 175 -10.62 -13.29 10.71
CA GLU A 175 -10.78 -11.88 10.33
C GLU A 175 -10.38 -11.65 8.86
N LEU A 176 -9.36 -12.35 8.39
CA LEU A 176 -8.94 -12.33 7.00
C LEU A 176 -10.03 -12.87 6.07
N GLU A 177 -10.63 -14.00 6.40
CA GLU A 177 -11.74 -14.60 5.63
C GLU A 177 -12.95 -13.68 5.59
N GLN A 178 -13.31 -13.07 6.73
CA GLN A 178 -14.38 -12.08 6.79
C GLN A 178 -14.07 -10.85 5.91
N MET A 179 -12.88 -10.30 6.02
CA MET A 179 -12.43 -9.17 5.20
C MET A 179 -12.53 -9.52 3.70
N ALA A 180 -12.06 -10.69 3.30
CA ALA A 180 -12.10 -11.14 1.91
C ALA A 180 -13.51 -11.31 1.39
N ALA A 181 -14.44 -11.78 2.21
CA ALA A 181 -15.84 -11.94 1.85
C ALA A 181 -16.59 -10.61 1.72
N GLU A 182 -16.29 -9.64 2.57
CA GLU A 182 -17.11 -8.42 2.72
C GLU A 182 -16.59 -7.22 1.91
N ILE A 183 -15.27 -6.97 1.89
CA ILE A 183 -14.69 -5.72 1.35
C ILE A 183 -15.04 -5.47 -0.11
N PRO A 184 -14.96 -6.44 -1.05
CA PRO A 184 -15.31 -6.17 -2.44
C PRO A 184 -16.77 -5.71 -2.62
N GLY A 185 -17.69 -6.33 -1.85
CA GLY A 185 -19.11 -5.98 -1.85
C GLY A 185 -19.38 -4.61 -1.21
N LEU A 186 -18.74 -4.30 -0.10
CA LEU A 186 -18.83 -3.00 0.58
C LEU A 186 -18.32 -1.88 -0.35
N CYS A 187 -17.15 -2.06 -0.96
CA CYS A 187 -16.56 -1.10 -1.87
C CYS A 187 -17.51 -0.82 -3.06
N ARG A 188 -18.07 -1.87 -3.67
CA ARG A 188 -19.01 -1.73 -4.80
C ARG A 188 -20.25 -0.90 -4.43
N ARG A 189 -20.77 -1.06 -3.22
CA ARG A 189 -21.93 -0.30 -2.74
C ARG A 189 -21.56 1.13 -2.37
N ALA A 190 -20.39 1.36 -1.77
CA ALA A 190 -19.99 2.68 -1.28
C ALA A 190 -19.59 3.65 -2.41
N LEU A 191 -18.96 3.18 -3.48
CA LEU A 191 -18.40 4.05 -4.53
C LEU A 191 -19.42 5.04 -5.14
N PRO A 192 -20.65 4.65 -5.52
CA PRO A 192 -21.63 5.60 -6.06
C PRO A 192 -22.05 6.68 -5.05
N ASP A 193 -22.18 6.30 -3.77
CA ASP A 193 -22.54 7.24 -2.72
C ASP A 193 -21.42 8.24 -2.42
N LEU A 194 -20.16 7.75 -2.44
CA LEU A 194 -18.97 8.58 -2.28
C LEU A 194 -18.77 9.54 -3.47
N ASP A 195 -19.02 9.10 -4.70
CA ASP A 195 -19.00 9.97 -5.88
C ASP A 195 -20.05 11.09 -5.76
N SER A 196 -21.27 10.72 -5.36
CA SER A 196 -22.35 11.67 -5.14
C SER A 196 -22.02 12.68 -4.03
N LEU A 197 -21.42 12.22 -2.95
CA LEU A 197 -20.93 13.07 -1.85
C LEU A 197 -19.85 14.04 -2.33
N ALA A 198 -18.85 13.56 -3.07
CA ALA A 198 -17.77 14.40 -3.60
C ALA A 198 -18.32 15.52 -4.51
N ARG A 199 -19.24 15.17 -5.43
CA ARG A 199 -19.90 16.17 -6.31
C ARG A 199 -20.67 17.22 -5.52
N ARG A 200 -21.39 16.81 -4.47
CA ARG A 200 -22.12 17.73 -3.60
C ARG A 200 -21.18 18.67 -2.86
N ILE A 201 -20.09 18.16 -2.26
CA ILE A 201 -19.10 19.01 -1.58
C ILE A 201 -18.50 20.05 -2.53
N LEU A 202 -18.12 19.65 -3.73
CA LEU A 202 -17.58 20.57 -4.74
C LEU A 202 -18.58 21.63 -5.17
N ALA A 203 -19.87 21.27 -5.29
CA ALA A 203 -20.92 22.21 -5.66
C ALA A 203 -21.26 23.19 -4.52
N GLU A 204 -21.23 22.75 -3.28
CA GLU A 204 -21.51 23.57 -2.09
C GLU A 204 -20.34 24.49 -1.73
N HIS A 205 -19.10 24.07 -2.06
CA HIS A 205 -17.87 24.77 -1.69
C HIS A 205 -16.95 25.09 -2.88
N PRO A 206 -17.45 25.76 -3.93
CA PRO A 206 -16.70 25.94 -5.19
C PRO A 206 -15.47 26.86 -5.09
N LYS A 207 -15.30 27.56 -3.97
CA LYS A 207 -14.17 28.47 -3.72
C LYS A 207 -13.16 27.93 -2.72
N THR A 208 -13.30 26.67 -2.29
CA THR A 208 -12.33 26.05 -1.39
C THR A 208 -10.98 25.93 -2.09
N ASN A 209 -9.95 26.44 -1.44
CA ASN A 209 -8.58 26.42 -1.95
C ASN A 209 -7.57 25.79 -0.96
N LEU A 210 -8.06 25.30 0.17
CA LEU A 210 -7.28 24.57 1.16
C LEU A 210 -8.09 23.40 1.66
N TYR A 211 -7.48 22.19 1.59
CA TYR A 211 -8.02 20.94 2.10
C TYR A 211 -7.11 20.45 3.21
N ILE A 212 -7.69 20.06 4.34
CA ILE A 212 -6.95 19.46 5.46
C ILE A 212 -7.54 18.09 5.73
N THR A 213 -6.72 17.06 5.64
CA THR A 213 -7.12 15.67 5.87
C THR A 213 -6.52 15.19 7.18
N LEU A 214 -7.36 14.75 8.10
CA LEU A 214 -6.92 14.30 9.43
C LEU A 214 -6.99 12.78 9.55
N GLY A 215 -5.93 12.16 10.07
CA GLY A 215 -5.86 10.72 10.32
C GLY A 215 -4.87 10.38 11.42
N GLN A 216 -5.15 9.26 12.12
CA GLN A 216 -4.25 8.70 13.13
C GLN A 216 -4.21 7.17 13.04
N GLY A 217 -3.17 6.54 13.56
CA GLY A 217 -2.99 5.09 13.47
C GLY A 217 -2.93 4.64 12.02
N VAL A 218 -3.77 3.69 11.63
CA VAL A 218 -3.85 3.18 10.25
C VAL A 218 -4.30 4.24 9.25
N PHE A 219 -5.04 5.27 9.70
CA PHE A 219 -5.52 6.36 8.85
C PHE A 219 -4.52 7.49 8.63
N TYR A 220 -3.38 7.50 9.34
CA TYR A 220 -2.36 8.53 9.16
C TYR A 220 -1.77 8.53 7.74
N GLY A 221 -1.38 7.35 7.24
CA GLY A 221 -0.90 7.22 5.87
C GLY A 221 -1.99 7.50 4.81
N ILE A 222 -3.26 7.14 5.12
CA ILE A 222 -4.39 7.48 4.25
C ILE A 222 -4.61 8.99 4.18
N ALA A 223 -4.53 9.72 5.29
CA ALA A 223 -4.64 11.19 5.31
C ALA A 223 -3.52 11.85 4.47
N ASN A 224 -2.28 11.38 4.63
CA ASN A 224 -1.14 11.82 3.82
C ASN A 224 -1.37 11.57 2.32
N GLU A 225 -1.94 10.42 1.97
CA GLU A 225 -2.26 10.11 0.57
C GLU A 225 -3.40 10.98 0.03
N CYS A 226 -4.44 11.25 0.81
CA CYS A 226 -5.49 12.21 0.41
C CYS A 226 -4.91 13.59 0.13
N MET A 227 -4.08 14.11 1.06
CA MET A 227 -3.34 15.35 0.85
C MET A 227 -2.53 15.32 -0.46
N ASN A 228 -1.81 14.23 -0.71
CA ASN A 228 -1.01 14.07 -1.92
C ASN A 228 -1.87 14.06 -3.20
N LYS A 229 -3.01 13.38 -3.17
CA LYS A 229 -3.95 13.35 -4.32
C LYS A 229 -4.52 14.72 -4.65
N GLU A 230 -4.87 15.52 -3.64
CA GLU A 230 -5.32 16.89 -3.85
C GLU A 230 -4.24 17.73 -4.54
N LYS A 231 -2.97 17.59 -4.14
CA LYS A 231 -1.84 18.29 -4.78
C LYS A 231 -1.58 17.80 -6.20
N GLU A 232 -1.60 16.48 -6.43
CA GLU A 232 -1.28 15.89 -7.73
C GLU A 232 -2.38 16.10 -8.78
N MET A 233 -3.66 16.02 -8.38
CA MET A 233 -4.78 15.98 -9.31
C MET A 233 -5.45 17.34 -9.51
N SER A 234 -5.60 18.14 -8.46
CA SER A 234 -6.30 19.43 -8.52
C SER A 234 -5.35 20.64 -8.44
N LEU A 235 -4.07 20.44 -8.13
CA LEU A 235 -3.10 21.48 -7.83
C LEU A 235 -3.55 22.41 -6.69
N SER A 236 -4.44 21.93 -5.83
CA SER A 236 -4.94 22.65 -4.67
C SER A 236 -3.92 22.64 -3.53
N ASN A 237 -4.02 23.63 -2.63
CA ASN A 237 -3.30 23.56 -1.37
C ASN A 237 -3.94 22.47 -0.49
N SER A 238 -3.12 21.59 0.04
CA SER A 238 -3.58 20.51 0.90
C SER A 238 -2.54 20.18 1.96
N GLU A 239 -3.01 19.82 3.17
CA GLU A 239 -2.19 19.43 4.32
C GLU A 239 -2.80 18.20 5.01
N SER A 240 -2.00 17.52 5.84
CA SER A 240 -2.41 16.35 6.62
C SER A 240 -1.83 16.36 8.03
#